data_3d2fad25cba3b05831da486d6f16c8bb
#
_entry.id   3d2fad25cba3b05831da486d6f16c8bb
#
_cell.length_a   1.000
_cell.length_b   1.000
_cell.length_c   1.000
_cell.angle_alpha   90.00
_cell.angle_beta   90.00
_cell.angle_gamma   90.00
#
_symmetry.space_group_name_H-M   'P 1'
#
loop_
_entity.id
_entity.type
_entity.pdbx_description
1 polymer ?
#
loop_
_entity_poly.entity_id
_entity_poly.type
_entity_poly.pdbx_seq_one_letter_code
_entity_poly.pdbx_strand_id
1 'polypeptide(L)'
;MKKVGIVVSIFFATIMLTSLAAGVLLNKAPPQSENPEKTITGTPADNFPDAQRAQFCGSNTAKSTKYVQEFSIPTLCTNPLAIVTDYDGNIWFAQTNTGKVAKFDPVTKIFTEYDNPLWPKGGRSMMWGIDYAPDGTVWFTDEQYDSVWKFSTIDEKYERLSYPSEGNSLPQKLQVDGSQIIINDFTGNKLTFLDPNQSGKDVNYLSIPSPVDNSVTAGFALDANNNVWYTNWLFQQGGVLVKFNQNEYMNSVLNSKENSLPLLDFIEIFELPAELYTPNGIVVASDGTIWLADTTSSSFFSFDPLTEKFTQYVTSDPLPDTYGNQTGIVKTPISRPYWIESDDQGRIVFNTQTANNISVMDPKSQSLVEYHVPSKNPGWGDCDPGTGMVLADCGLAQIFGFTIDGTKIWFTEWVENNIGVVDTSVELPLDVQLESNAVTLSPGDSKDFQFTVLPQSQKDLTGVSLILSTTRDFLNVDLKDNSPESFQLDSDAPRLIAATIHASDGAEPGTYKILVGAQAPDVAIGKFITVTIE
;
A
#
# COMPACT_ATOMS: atom_id res chain seq x y z
N MET A 1 14.78 31.12 -4.17
CA MET A 1 14.27 30.04 -3.33
C MET A 1 12.75 29.88 -3.30
N LYS A 2 11.91 30.94 -3.29
CA LYS A 2 10.42 30.80 -3.30
C LYS A 2 9.79 30.24 -4.61
N LYS A 3 10.45 30.34 -5.77
CA LYS A 3 9.90 29.85 -7.05
C LYS A 3 10.14 28.35 -7.32
N VAL A 4 11.15 27.75 -6.71
CA VAL A 4 11.45 26.32 -6.87
C VAL A 4 10.46 25.47 -6.06
N GLY A 5 10.10 25.91 -4.86
CA GLY A 5 9.11 25.22 -4.02
C GLY A 5 7.70 25.11 -4.66
N ILE A 6 7.27 26.14 -5.40
CA ILE A 6 5.96 26.14 -6.07
C ILE A 6 5.92 25.17 -7.26
N VAL A 7 7.01 25.04 -8.01
CA VAL A 7 7.09 24.12 -9.16
C VAL A 7 7.14 22.67 -8.68
N VAL A 8 7.84 22.38 -7.60
CA VAL A 8 7.89 21.04 -6.99
C VAL A 8 6.53 20.67 -6.38
N SER A 9 5.84 21.59 -5.71
CA SER A 9 4.50 21.35 -5.14
C SER A 9 3.43 21.08 -6.20
N ILE A 10 3.46 21.78 -7.34
CA ILE A 10 2.54 21.55 -8.47
C ILE A 10 2.83 20.18 -9.11
N PHE A 11 4.06 19.73 -9.06
CA PHE A 11 4.52 18.53 -9.73
C PHE A 11 4.20 17.26 -8.94
N PHE A 12 4.35 17.26 -7.62
CA PHE A 12 3.94 16.16 -6.74
C PHE A 12 2.42 16.09 -6.55
N ALA A 13 1.73 17.21 -6.53
CA ALA A 13 0.27 17.25 -6.68
C ALA A 13 -0.17 16.57 -8.00
N THR A 14 0.63 16.65 -9.06
CA THR A 14 0.36 15.98 -10.34
C THR A 14 0.60 14.48 -10.27
N ILE A 15 1.51 13.95 -9.44
CA ILE A 15 1.77 12.52 -9.29
C ILE A 15 0.79 11.85 -8.31
N MET A 16 0.42 12.51 -7.23
CA MET A 16 -0.73 12.07 -6.43
C MET A 16 -2.03 12.21 -7.23
N LEU A 17 -2.17 13.29 -7.97
CA LEU A 17 -3.24 13.48 -8.93
C LEU A 17 -3.11 12.52 -10.11
N THR A 18 -2.02 11.87 -10.44
CA THR A 18 -1.99 10.84 -11.48
C THR A 18 -2.33 9.44 -10.96
N SER A 19 -2.07 9.09 -9.70
CA SER A 19 -2.74 7.94 -9.08
C SER A 19 -4.18 8.26 -8.66
N LEU A 20 -4.46 9.46 -8.17
CA LEU A 20 -5.80 10.05 -8.01
C LEU A 20 -6.40 10.50 -9.34
N ALA A 21 -5.64 11.08 -10.28
CA ALA A 21 -6.12 11.54 -11.58
C ALA A 21 -6.13 10.41 -12.64
N ALA A 22 -5.51 9.28 -12.44
CA ALA A 22 -5.96 8.08 -13.13
C ALA A 22 -7.41 7.74 -12.70
N GLY A 23 -7.74 7.85 -11.40
CA GLY A 23 -9.12 7.85 -10.93
C GLY A 23 -9.95 9.01 -11.52
N VAL A 24 -9.52 10.25 -11.39
CA VAL A 24 -10.24 11.47 -11.81
C VAL A 24 -10.22 11.72 -13.34
N LEU A 25 -9.15 11.35 -14.06
CA LEU A 25 -9.16 11.39 -15.54
C LEU A 25 -9.97 10.23 -16.15
N LEU A 26 -10.08 9.11 -15.43
CA LEU A 26 -11.01 8.04 -15.78
C LEU A 26 -12.47 8.45 -15.51
N ASN A 27 -12.70 9.37 -14.58
CA ASN A 27 -14.02 9.77 -14.10
C ASN A 27 -14.64 11.01 -14.75
N LYS A 28 -13.94 11.75 -15.58
CA LYS A 28 -14.62 12.65 -16.48
C LYS A 28 -15.31 11.81 -17.53
N ALA A 29 -16.58 11.46 -17.25
CA ALA A 29 -17.50 11.10 -18.33
C ALA A 29 -17.32 12.15 -19.43
N PRO A 30 -17.15 11.74 -20.70
CA PRO A 30 -17.18 12.70 -21.79
C PRO A 30 -18.46 13.53 -21.65
N PRO A 31 -18.43 14.84 -21.95
CA PRO A 31 -19.63 15.66 -21.90
C PRO A 31 -20.72 14.89 -22.63
N GLN A 32 -21.86 14.70 -21.97
CA GLN A 32 -23.01 14.02 -22.58
C GLN A 32 -23.34 14.79 -23.86
N SER A 33 -22.83 14.31 -24.98
CA SER A 33 -23.41 14.68 -26.27
C SER A 33 -24.77 14.01 -26.29
N GLU A 34 -25.80 14.81 -26.51
CA GLU A 34 -27.16 14.35 -26.80
C GLU A 34 -27.17 13.53 -28.10
N ASN A 35 -26.62 12.32 -28.04
CA ASN A 35 -26.75 11.31 -29.09
C ASN A 35 -27.46 10.09 -28.51
N PRO A 36 -28.41 9.51 -29.27
CA PRO A 36 -29.24 8.42 -28.77
C PRO A 36 -28.37 7.27 -28.28
N GLU A 37 -28.76 6.71 -27.15
CA GLU A 37 -28.19 5.57 -26.43
C GLU A 37 -27.44 4.62 -27.36
N LYS A 38 -26.12 4.80 -27.47
CA LYS A 38 -25.26 3.76 -27.99
C LYS A 38 -25.26 2.67 -26.92
N THR A 39 -26.08 1.63 -27.13
CA THR A 39 -26.04 0.45 -26.27
C THR A 39 -24.59 -0.04 -26.26
N ILE A 40 -23.90 0.12 -25.14
CA ILE A 40 -22.54 -0.44 -25.00
C ILE A 40 -22.74 -1.95 -24.99
N THR A 41 -22.50 -2.56 -26.14
CA THR A 41 -22.62 -4.02 -26.38
C THR A 41 -21.27 -4.71 -26.31
N GLY A 42 -20.24 -3.99 -25.87
CA GLY A 42 -18.87 -4.46 -25.87
C GLY A 42 -18.42 -5.14 -24.57
N THR A 43 -17.18 -5.56 -24.57
CA THR A 43 -16.47 -6.07 -23.39
C THR A 43 -16.04 -4.89 -22.48
N PRO A 44 -15.61 -5.11 -21.21
CA PRO A 44 -15.06 -4.05 -20.37
C PRO A 44 -13.89 -3.28 -20.99
N ALA A 45 -13.13 -3.89 -21.92
CA ALA A 45 -12.07 -3.21 -22.67
C ALA A 45 -12.60 -2.03 -23.51
N ASP A 46 -13.86 -2.07 -23.94
CA ASP A 46 -14.47 -1.01 -24.76
C ASP A 46 -14.76 0.26 -23.94
N ASN A 47 -14.64 0.22 -22.62
CA ASN A 47 -14.67 1.39 -21.74
C ASN A 47 -13.42 2.28 -21.87
N PHE A 48 -12.35 1.78 -22.50
CA PHE A 48 -11.11 2.52 -22.73
C PHE A 48 -10.91 2.80 -24.23
N PRO A 49 -10.42 4.01 -24.60
CA PRO A 49 -9.94 4.27 -25.96
C PRO A 49 -8.85 3.25 -26.38
N ASP A 50 -8.80 2.87 -27.64
CA ASP A 50 -7.85 1.86 -28.14
C ASP A 50 -6.39 2.15 -27.77
N ALA A 51 -5.99 3.43 -27.78
CA ALA A 51 -4.65 3.85 -27.40
C ALA A 51 -4.32 3.66 -25.91
N GLN A 52 -5.32 3.51 -25.06
CA GLN A 52 -5.16 3.34 -23.62
C GLN A 52 -5.37 1.88 -23.16
N ARG A 53 -5.89 1.00 -24.02
CA ARG A 53 -6.22 -0.38 -23.61
C ARG A 53 -4.99 -1.12 -23.09
N ALA A 54 -3.84 -0.99 -23.72
CA ALA A 54 -2.61 -1.64 -23.24
C ALA A 54 -2.18 -1.15 -21.86
N GLN A 55 -2.44 0.12 -21.55
CA GLN A 55 -2.12 0.71 -20.24
C GLN A 55 -3.06 0.22 -19.13
N PHE A 56 -4.35 0.02 -19.41
CA PHE A 56 -5.34 -0.29 -18.38
C PHE A 56 -5.84 -1.74 -18.39
N CYS A 57 -5.58 -2.49 -19.45
CA CYS A 57 -6.06 -3.87 -19.57
C CYS A 57 -4.95 -4.92 -19.46
N GLY A 58 -3.70 -4.47 -19.43
CA GLY A 58 -2.54 -5.34 -19.33
C GLY A 58 -2.40 -6.36 -20.45
N SER A 59 -1.52 -7.32 -20.22
CA SER A 59 -1.30 -8.46 -21.12
C SER A 59 -2.27 -9.62 -20.88
N ASN A 60 -2.97 -9.61 -19.75
CA ASN A 60 -3.79 -10.72 -19.24
C ASN A 60 -3.02 -12.06 -19.21
N THR A 61 -1.76 -11.99 -18.83
CA THR A 61 -0.87 -13.15 -18.76
C THR A 61 -0.32 -13.28 -17.34
N ALA A 62 -0.76 -14.32 -16.65
CA ALA A 62 -0.25 -14.65 -15.34
C ALA A 62 1.17 -15.21 -15.43
N LYS A 63 2.05 -14.73 -14.55
CA LYS A 63 3.43 -15.19 -14.42
C LYS A 63 3.63 -15.89 -13.07
N SER A 64 4.76 -16.54 -12.88
CA SER A 64 5.10 -17.15 -11.60
C SER A 64 6.60 -17.14 -11.39
N THR A 65 7.00 -16.88 -10.16
CA THR A 65 8.37 -17.07 -9.67
C THR A 65 8.41 -18.22 -8.65
N LYS A 66 9.50 -18.35 -7.92
CA LYS A 66 9.57 -19.28 -6.79
C LYS A 66 8.62 -18.88 -5.65
N TYR A 67 8.37 -17.57 -5.46
CA TYR A 67 7.65 -17.00 -4.31
C TYR A 67 6.28 -16.48 -4.65
N VAL A 68 6.06 -16.11 -5.90
CA VAL A 68 4.83 -15.44 -6.37
C VAL A 68 4.16 -16.30 -7.42
N GLN A 69 2.84 -16.49 -7.28
CA GLN A 69 2.00 -17.10 -8.31
C GLN A 69 0.86 -16.13 -8.66
N GLU A 70 0.69 -15.84 -9.94
CA GLU A 70 -0.39 -15.01 -10.46
C GLU A 70 -1.49 -15.86 -11.11
N PHE A 71 -2.71 -15.32 -11.16
CA PHE A 71 -3.89 -15.94 -11.78
C PHE A 71 -4.63 -14.89 -12.60
N SER A 72 -4.78 -15.13 -13.90
CA SER A 72 -5.48 -14.20 -14.79
C SER A 72 -6.99 -14.29 -14.57
N ILE A 73 -7.63 -13.13 -14.40
CA ILE A 73 -9.07 -13.01 -14.25
C ILE A 73 -9.75 -13.30 -15.60
N PRO A 74 -10.80 -14.14 -15.66
CA PRO A 74 -11.41 -14.57 -16.92
C PRO A 74 -11.97 -13.42 -17.76
N THR A 75 -12.66 -12.47 -17.14
CA THR A 75 -13.11 -11.25 -17.81
C THR A 75 -11.92 -10.29 -17.96
N LEU A 76 -11.65 -9.86 -19.19
CA LEU A 76 -10.55 -8.94 -19.47
C LEU A 76 -10.85 -7.55 -18.98
N CYS A 77 -9.80 -6.81 -18.58
CA CYS A 77 -9.92 -5.38 -18.28
C CYS A 77 -10.84 -5.06 -17.10
N THR A 78 -10.88 -5.91 -16.08
CA THR A 78 -11.76 -5.70 -14.90
C THR A 78 -11.18 -4.70 -13.92
N ASN A 79 -9.86 -4.47 -13.95
CA ASN A 79 -9.12 -3.61 -13.03
C ASN A 79 -9.39 -3.98 -11.55
N PRO A 80 -8.93 -5.15 -11.07
CA PRO A 80 -9.14 -5.59 -9.70
C PRO A 80 -8.43 -4.65 -8.71
N LEU A 81 -9.12 -4.22 -7.63
CA LEU A 81 -8.54 -3.23 -6.72
C LEU A 81 -8.52 -3.72 -5.27
N ALA A 82 -9.61 -3.60 -4.54
CA ALA A 82 -9.69 -4.08 -3.18
C ALA A 82 -9.86 -5.61 -3.12
N ILE A 83 -9.29 -6.23 -2.09
CA ILE A 83 -9.24 -7.70 -1.94
C ILE A 83 -9.36 -8.06 -0.46
N VAL A 84 -10.06 -9.17 -0.16
CA VAL A 84 -10.23 -9.70 1.20
C VAL A 84 -10.36 -11.23 1.15
N THR A 85 -9.95 -11.90 2.22
CA THR A 85 -10.13 -13.34 2.41
C THR A 85 -11.37 -13.60 3.26
N ASP A 86 -12.22 -14.55 2.87
CA ASP A 86 -13.33 -15.01 3.70
C ASP A 86 -12.89 -16.07 4.74
N TYR A 87 -13.82 -16.47 5.61
CA TYR A 87 -13.55 -17.45 6.67
C TYR A 87 -13.28 -18.88 6.18
N ASP A 88 -13.58 -19.17 4.91
CA ASP A 88 -13.31 -20.45 4.26
C ASP A 88 -12.00 -20.43 3.44
N GLY A 89 -11.30 -19.30 3.41
CA GLY A 89 -10.07 -19.08 2.67
C GLY A 89 -10.27 -18.77 1.19
N ASN A 90 -11.49 -18.43 0.76
CA ASN A 90 -11.69 -17.90 -0.59
C ASN A 90 -11.31 -16.41 -0.65
N ILE A 91 -10.89 -15.98 -1.82
CA ILE A 91 -10.42 -14.63 -2.07
C ILE A 91 -11.48 -13.83 -2.80
N TRP A 92 -11.98 -12.78 -2.17
CA TRP A 92 -12.96 -11.86 -2.74
C TRP A 92 -12.27 -10.57 -3.17
N PHE A 93 -12.61 -10.05 -4.33
CA PHE A 93 -12.05 -8.81 -4.84
C PHE A 93 -13.06 -8.00 -5.65
N ALA A 94 -12.85 -6.68 -5.64
CA ALA A 94 -13.69 -5.73 -6.36
C ALA A 94 -13.11 -5.44 -7.75
N GLN A 95 -13.98 -5.43 -8.77
CA GLN A 95 -13.63 -5.18 -10.17
C GLN A 95 -14.06 -3.76 -10.57
N THR A 96 -13.15 -2.80 -10.56
CA THR A 96 -13.45 -1.37 -10.68
C THR A 96 -14.03 -0.95 -12.02
N ASN A 97 -13.71 -1.68 -13.08
CA ASN A 97 -14.23 -1.39 -14.44
C ASN A 97 -15.56 -2.08 -14.77
N THR A 98 -16.07 -2.91 -13.89
CA THR A 98 -17.32 -3.66 -14.10
C THR A 98 -18.33 -3.49 -12.98
N GLY A 99 -17.91 -2.97 -11.83
CA GLY A 99 -18.74 -2.85 -10.63
C GLY A 99 -19.14 -4.16 -9.99
N LYS A 100 -18.44 -5.24 -10.32
CA LYS A 100 -18.68 -6.57 -9.78
C LYS A 100 -17.80 -6.85 -8.57
N VAL A 101 -18.23 -7.77 -7.73
CA VAL A 101 -17.33 -8.54 -6.89
C VAL A 101 -17.10 -9.90 -7.54
N ALA A 102 -15.91 -10.45 -7.31
CA ALA A 102 -15.54 -11.77 -7.78
C ALA A 102 -14.93 -12.57 -6.63
N LYS A 103 -15.11 -13.90 -6.70
CA LYS A 103 -14.51 -14.87 -5.79
C LYS A 103 -13.53 -15.76 -6.54
N PHE A 104 -12.39 -16.00 -5.92
CA PHE A 104 -11.42 -17.00 -6.35
C PHE A 104 -11.30 -18.08 -5.26
N ASP A 105 -11.43 -19.32 -5.63
CA ASP A 105 -11.17 -20.48 -4.76
C ASP A 105 -9.72 -20.94 -4.96
N PRO A 106 -8.83 -20.79 -3.97
CA PRO A 106 -7.41 -21.16 -4.10
C PRO A 106 -7.17 -22.67 -4.29
N VAL A 107 -8.12 -23.51 -3.85
CA VAL A 107 -7.99 -24.97 -3.94
C VAL A 107 -8.32 -25.46 -5.34
N THR A 108 -9.46 -25.02 -5.89
CA THR A 108 -9.92 -25.41 -7.23
C THR A 108 -9.35 -24.52 -8.32
N LYS A 109 -8.84 -23.35 -7.98
CA LYS A 109 -8.38 -22.29 -8.90
C LYS A 109 -9.48 -21.77 -9.82
N ILE A 110 -10.72 -21.76 -9.33
CA ILE A 110 -11.89 -21.32 -10.08
C ILE A 110 -12.27 -19.90 -9.67
N PHE A 111 -12.47 -19.04 -10.68
CA PHE A 111 -13.07 -17.71 -10.51
C PHE A 111 -14.59 -17.81 -10.66
N THR A 112 -15.31 -17.07 -9.81
CA THR A 112 -16.74 -16.79 -9.95
C THR A 112 -16.93 -15.29 -9.92
N GLU A 113 -17.46 -14.72 -11.00
CA GLU A 113 -17.72 -13.28 -11.13
C GLU A 113 -19.24 -13.04 -11.05
N TYR A 114 -19.66 -12.16 -10.13
CA TYR A 114 -21.07 -11.90 -9.87
C TYR A 114 -21.54 -10.63 -10.56
N ASP A 115 -22.49 -10.75 -11.49
CA ASP A 115 -23.04 -9.61 -12.22
C ASP A 115 -23.78 -8.65 -11.29
N ASN A 116 -23.48 -7.36 -11.38
CA ASN A 116 -24.15 -6.31 -10.62
C ASN A 116 -25.21 -5.60 -11.48
N PRO A 117 -26.50 -5.96 -11.37
CA PRO A 117 -27.56 -5.37 -12.18
C PRO A 117 -27.86 -3.90 -11.82
N LEU A 118 -27.37 -3.43 -10.68
CA LEU A 118 -27.55 -2.04 -10.21
C LEU A 118 -26.42 -1.13 -10.69
N TRP A 119 -25.35 -1.70 -11.27
CA TRP A 119 -24.22 -0.92 -11.77
C TRP A 119 -24.57 -0.18 -13.06
N PRO A 120 -24.21 1.11 -13.20
CA PRO A 120 -24.45 1.83 -14.44
C PRO A 120 -23.73 1.19 -15.62
N LYS A 121 -24.40 1.07 -16.76
CA LYS A 121 -23.78 0.52 -17.98
C LYS A 121 -22.56 1.36 -18.39
N GLY A 122 -21.42 0.69 -18.56
CA GLY A 122 -20.15 1.32 -18.87
C GLY A 122 -19.59 2.18 -17.73
N GLY A 123 -20.17 2.07 -16.54
CA GLY A 123 -19.68 2.73 -15.33
C GLY A 123 -18.36 2.15 -14.88
N ARG A 124 -17.52 3.03 -14.38
CA ARG A 124 -16.22 2.70 -13.76
C ARG A 124 -16.10 3.48 -12.47
N SER A 125 -15.50 2.89 -11.46
CA SER A 125 -15.25 3.55 -10.19
C SER A 125 -14.04 2.93 -9.52
N MET A 126 -13.30 3.69 -8.73
CA MET A 126 -12.33 3.10 -7.82
C MET A 126 -13.07 2.53 -6.61
N MET A 127 -12.85 1.24 -6.36
CA MET A 127 -13.46 0.48 -5.26
C MET A 127 -12.35 0.11 -4.28
N TRP A 128 -11.98 1.09 -3.44
CA TRP A 128 -10.78 1.06 -2.61
C TRP A 128 -10.88 0.14 -1.40
N GLY A 129 -12.06 0.05 -0.80
CA GLY A 129 -12.32 -0.72 0.41
C GLY A 129 -13.19 -1.92 0.12
N ILE A 130 -12.86 -3.05 0.74
CA ILE A 130 -13.66 -4.28 0.76
C ILE A 130 -13.44 -4.96 2.11
N ASP A 131 -14.51 -5.57 2.65
CA ASP A 131 -14.41 -6.44 3.81
C ASP A 131 -15.50 -7.52 3.78
N TYR A 132 -15.26 -8.62 4.48
CA TYR A 132 -16.15 -9.77 4.55
C TYR A 132 -16.74 -9.92 5.95
N ALA A 133 -18.05 -9.75 6.05
CA ALA A 133 -18.77 -9.83 7.31
C ALA A 133 -19.08 -11.28 7.74
N PRO A 134 -19.23 -11.56 9.04
CA PRO A 134 -19.55 -12.90 9.56
C PRO A 134 -20.86 -13.50 9.07
N ASP A 135 -21.79 -12.67 8.59
CA ASP A 135 -23.09 -13.09 8.05
C ASP A 135 -23.03 -13.51 6.56
N GLY A 136 -21.82 -13.48 5.95
CA GLY A 136 -21.63 -13.79 4.54
C GLY A 136 -21.86 -12.61 3.61
N THR A 137 -21.81 -11.38 4.14
CA THR A 137 -21.92 -10.16 3.32
C THR A 137 -20.54 -9.64 2.94
N VAL A 138 -20.33 -9.40 1.65
CA VAL A 138 -19.17 -8.62 1.15
C VAL A 138 -19.57 -7.16 1.10
N TRP A 139 -18.84 -6.33 1.83
CA TRP A 139 -19.00 -4.89 1.84
C TRP A 139 -17.90 -4.23 1.02
N PHE A 140 -18.22 -3.21 0.23
CA PHE A 140 -17.21 -2.48 -0.53
C PHE A 140 -17.60 -1.02 -0.78
N THR A 141 -16.60 -0.17 -1.00
CA THR A 141 -16.77 1.26 -1.26
C THR A 141 -16.76 1.55 -2.76
N ASP A 142 -17.33 2.68 -3.13
CA ASP A 142 -17.42 3.18 -4.50
C ASP A 142 -17.27 4.70 -4.49
N GLU A 143 -16.16 5.16 -5.04
CA GLU A 143 -15.80 6.58 -5.09
C GLU A 143 -16.69 7.40 -6.03
N GLN A 144 -16.92 6.89 -7.26
CA GLN A 144 -17.56 7.64 -8.33
C GLN A 144 -19.03 7.95 -8.07
N TYR A 145 -19.71 7.03 -7.41
CA TYR A 145 -21.15 7.11 -7.21
C TYR A 145 -21.51 7.37 -5.75
N ASP A 146 -20.56 7.79 -4.92
CA ASP A 146 -20.74 8.08 -3.50
C ASP A 146 -21.55 6.99 -2.80
N SER A 147 -21.03 5.76 -2.79
CA SER A 147 -21.81 4.63 -2.31
C SER A 147 -20.98 3.65 -1.49
N VAL A 148 -21.70 2.97 -0.60
CA VAL A 148 -21.27 1.74 0.04
C VAL A 148 -22.19 0.63 -0.46
N TRP A 149 -21.61 -0.48 -0.80
CA TRP A 149 -22.32 -1.62 -1.38
C TRP A 149 -22.29 -2.82 -0.44
N LYS A 150 -23.37 -3.58 -0.47
CA LYS A 150 -23.49 -4.91 0.12
C LYS A 150 -23.65 -5.92 -1.00
N PHE A 151 -22.98 -7.05 -0.88
CA PHE A 151 -23.25 -8.23 -1.69
C PHE A 151 -23.47 -9.43 -0.76
N SER A 152 -24.68 -9.98 -0.75
CA SER A 152 -24.99 -11.22 -0.02
C SER A 152 -24.45 -12.42 -0.80
N THR A 153 -23.52 -13.18 -0.21
CA THR A 153 -22.99 -14.39 -0.85
C THR A 153 -23.98 -15.56 -0.83
N ILE A 154 -25.04 -15.46 -0.01
CA ILE A 154 -26.09 -16.48 0.11
C ILE A 154 -27.16 -16.30 -0.98
N ASP A 155 -27.60 -15.05 -1.17
CA ASP A 155 -28.69 -14.73 -2.12
C ASP A 155 -28.15 -14.24 -3.49
N GLU A 156 -26.84 -14.00 -3.60
CA GLU A 156 -26.15 -13.43 -4.76
C GLU A 156 -26.74 -12.08 -5.19
N LYS A 157 -27.10 -11.23 -4.22
CA LYS A 157 -27.75 -9.94 -4.45
C LYS A 157 -26.93 -8.78 -3.96
N TYR A 158 -26.95 -7.73 -4.78
CA TYR A 158 -26.37 -6.44 -4.45
C TYR A 158 -27.41 -5.51 -3.84
N GLU A 159 -26.96 -4.72 -2.88
CA GLU A 159 -27.68 -3.55 -2.36
C GLU A 159 -26.72 -2.35 -2.38
N ARG A 160 -27.24 -1.18 -2.77
CA ARG A 160 -26.49 0.07 -2.80
C ARG A 160 -27.00 1.01 -1.71
N LEU A 161 -26.09 1.47 -0.84
CA LEU A 161 -26.36 2.46 0.19
C LEU A 161 -25.72 3.80 -0.24
N SER A 162 -26.47 4.90 -0.15
CA SER A 162 -25.92 6.22 -0.42
C SER A 162 -24.92 6.62 0.68
N TYR A 163 -23.74 7.11 0.28
CA TYR A 163 -22.76 7.67 1.19
C TYR A 163 -22.96 9.18 1.31
N PRO A 164 -22.79 9.80 2.51
CA PRO A 164 -23.02 11.23 2.72
C PRO A 164 -21.90 12.05 2.10
N SER A 165 -21.99 12.28 0.81
CA SER A 165 -21.07 13.12 0.04
C SER A 165 -21.56 14.56 0.01
N GLU A 166 -20.64 15.49 0.26
CA GLU A 166 -20.87 16.93 0.09
C GLU A 166 -20.21 17.44 -1.21
N GLY A 167 -20.04 16.53 -2.19
CA GLY A 167 -19.44 16.82 -3.50
C GLY A 167 -17.92 16.70 -3.56
N ASN A 168 -17.27 16.30 -2.47
CA ASN A 168 -15.84 16.03 -2.40
C ASN A 168 -15.58 14.85 -1.45
N SER A 169 -16.12 13.68 -1.78
CA SER A 169 -16.00 12.46 -0.99
C SER A 169 -15.18 11.41 -1.73
N LEU A 170 -14.38 10.67 -0.98
CA LEU A 170 -13.68 9.50 -1.45
C LEU A 170 -13.71 8.46 -0.31
N PRO A 171 -14.82 7.69 -0.18
CA PRO A 171 -14.87 6.57 0.75
C PRO A 171 -13.82 5.53 0.32
N GLN A 172 -12.79 5.35 1.13
CA GLN A 172 -11.61 4.59 0.72
C GLN A 172 -11.57 3.24 1.45
N LYS A 173 -10.86 3.12 2.58
CA LYS A 173 -10.84 1.89 3.36
C LYS A 173 -12.19 1.67 4.04
N LEU A 174 -12.61 0.40 4.12
CA LEU A 174 -13.79 -0.04 4.83
C LEU A 174 -13.41 -1.22 5.72
N GLN A 175 -13.96 -1.28 6.93
CA GLN A 175 -13.78 -2.40 7.85
C GLN A 175 -15.07 -2.70 8.59
N VAL A 176 -15.47 -3.97 8.62
CA VAL A 176 -16.58 -4.46 9.44
C VAL A 176 -16.06 -4.75 10.84
N ASP A 177 -16.56 -4.01 11.82
CA ASP A 177 -16.24 -4.18 13.23
C ASP A 177 -17.50 -4.53 14.01
N GLY A 178 -17.77 -5.81 14.17
CA GLY A 178 -18.90 -6.32 14.93
C GLY A 178 -20.26 -5.74 14.49
N SER A 179 -20.75 -4.72 15.19
CA SER A 179 -22.04 -4.09 14.95
C SER A 179 -21.99 -2.83 14.11
N GLN A 180 -20.84 -2.48 13.56
CA GLN A 180 -20.66 -1.27 12.77
C GLN A 180 -19.68 -1.48 11.60
N ILE A 181 -19.74 -0.57 10.65
CA ILE A 181 -18.79 -0.48 9.55
C ILE A 181 -18.10 0.87 9.65
N ILE A 182 -16.78 0.84 9.65
CA ILE A 182 -15.94 2.02 9.72
C ILE A 182 -15.43 2.31 8.32
N ILE A 183 -15.47 3.59 7.90
CA ILE A 183 -15.05 4.03 6.58
C ILE A 183 -14.30 5.34 6.72
N ASN A 184 -13.09 5.44 6.14
CA ASN A 184 -12.46 6.73 5.99
C ASN A 184 -12.95 7.41 4.71
N ASP A 185 -13.31 8.68 4.82
CA ASP A 185 -13.58 9.54 3.68
C ASP A 185 -12.35 10.40 3.41
N PHE A 186 -11.52 9.94 2.47
CA PHE A 186 -10.19 10.52 2.24
C PHE A 186 -10.24 12.01 1.92
N THR A 187 -11.03 12.41 0.95
CA THR A 187 -11.16 13.83 0.55
C THR A 187 -12.30 14.54 1.28
N GLY A 188 -13.27 13.82 1.81
CA GLY A 188 -14.34 14.36 2.62
C GLY A 188 -13.93 14.71 4.05
N ASN A 189 -12.67 14.44 4.41
CA ASN A 189 -12.03 14.88 5.64
C ASN A 189 -12.78 14.43 6.91
N LYS A 190 -13.19 13.18 6.93
CA LYS A 190 -13.93 12.58 8.06
C LYS A 190 -13.75 11.08 8.14
N LEU A 191 -13.92 10.54 9.34
CA LEU A 191 -14.13 9.13 9.58
C LEU A 191 -15.63 8.90 9.81
N THR A 192 -16.21 7.87 9.19
CA THR A 192 -17.65 7.58 9.27
C THR A 192 -17.91 6.19 9.79
N PHE A 193 -19.04 6.06 10.52
CA PHE A 193 -19.53 4.81 11.10
C PHE A 193 -20.94 4.55 10.59
N LEU A 194 -21.19 3.34 10.11
CA LEU A 194 -22.45 2.88 9.56
C LEU A 194 -22.93 1.66 10.35
N ASP A 195 -24.23 1.66 10.73
CA ASP A 195 -24.90 0.46 11.22
C ASP A 195 -25.20 -0.48 10.02
N PRO A 196 -24.65 -1.72 10.00
CA PRO A 196 -24.81 -2.65 8.88
C PRO A 196 -26.24 -3.12 8.67
N ASN A 197 -27.14 -2.94 9.66
CA ASN A 197 -28.54 -3.31 9.56
C ASN A 197 -29.38 -2.29 8.77
N GLN A 198 -28.84 -1.11 8.49
CA GLN A 198 -29.52 -0.12 7.69
C GLN A 198 -29.56 -0.54 6.22
N SER A 199 -30.64 -0.14 5.53
CA SER A 199 -30.85 -0.43 4.13
C SER A 199 -31.52 0.75 3.41
N GLY A 200 -31.42 0.78 2.08
CA GLY A 200 -32.06 1.78 1.24
C GLY A 200 -31.27 3.08 1.09
N LYS A 201 -31.98 4.18 0.81
CA LYS A 201 -31.36 5.47 0.47
C LYS A 201 -31.19 6.40 1.68
N ASP A 202 -32.00 6.23 2.71
CA ASP A 202 -32.01 7.10 3.89
C ASP A 202 -31.16 6.46 5.02
N VAL A 203 -29.85 6.35 4.75
CA VAL A 203 -28.89 5.74 5.66
C VAL A 203 -28.27 6.82 6.54
N ASN A 204 -28.22 6.55 7.83
CA ASN A 204 -27.60 7.45 8.81
C ASN A 204 -26.16 7.04 9.09
N TYR A 205 -25.27 7.99 9.00
CA TYR A 205 -23.86 7.84 9.36
C TYR A 205 -23.53 8.71 10.57
N LEU A 206 -22.76 8.15 11.48
CA LEU A 206 -22.07 8.94 12.49
C LEU A 206 -20.71 9.33 11.91
N SER A 207 -20.31 10.60 12.02
CA SER A 207 -19.05 11.07 11.42
C SER A 207 -18.21 11.81 12.44
N ILE A 208 -16.90 11.55 12.44
CA ILE A 208 -15.89 12.32 13.14
C ILE A 208 -15.19 13.21 12.10
N PRO A 209 -15.35 14.54 12.17
CA PRO A 209 -14.58 15.43 11.29
C PRO A 209 -13.09 15.39 11.66
N SER A 210 -12.23 15.69 10.70
CA SER A 210 -10.80 15.85 10.98
C SER A 210 -10.56 16.98 11.97
N PRO A 211 -9.64 16.83 12.93
CA PRO A 211 -9.18 17.93 13.78
C PRO A 211 -8.27 18.92 13.03
N VAL A 212 -7.87 18.63 11.79
CA VAL A 212 -7.03 19.48 10.95
C VAL A 212 -7.83 19.98 9.75
N ASP A 213 -8.01 21.28 9.64
CA ASP A 213 -8.76 21.90 8.54
C ASP A 213 -8.14 21.61 7.17
N ASN A 214 -8.99 21.33 6.17
CA ASN A 214 -8.62 21.06 4.79
C ASN A 214 -7.61 19.91 4.60
N SER A 215 -7.49 19.02 5.56
CA SER A 215 -6.66 17.82 5.48
C SER A 215 -7.37 16.70 4.71
N VAL A 216 -6.66 15.60 4.53
CA VAL A 216 -7.28 14.31 4.15
C VAL A 216 -7.38 13.42 5.38
N THR A 217 -8.39 12.53 5.42
CA THR A 217 -8.49 11.45 6.40
C THR A 217 -8.06 10.16 5.71
N ALA A 218 -6.83 9.72 6.02
CA ALA A 218 -6.26 8.53 5.41
C ALA A 218 -6.71 7.22 6.10
N GLY A 219 -6.01 6.13 5.89
CA GLY A 219 -6.37 4.83 6.43
C GLY A 219 -6.52 4.83 7.95
N PHE A 220 -7.23 3.84 8.46
CA PHE A 220 -7.48 3.64 9.89
C PHE A 220 -7.21 2.20 10.31
N ALA A 221 -7.02 1.98 11.61
CA ALA A 221 -6.87 0.67 12.21
C ALA A 221 -7.48 0.64 13.61
N LEU A 222 -7.88 -0.55 14.07
CA LEU A 222 -8.38 -0.78 15.42
C LEU A 222 -7.28 -1.37 16.31
N ASP A 223 -7.22 -0.91 17.56
CA ASP A 223 -6.38 -1.54 18.57
C ASP A 223 -7.15 -2.59 19.40
N ALA A 224 -6.44 -3.33 20.25
CA ALA A 224 -7.02 -4.37 21.09
C ALA A 224 -8.06 -3.86 22.11
N ASN A 225 -8.12 -2.55 22.36
CA ASN A 225 -9.10 -1.89 23.21
C ASN A 225 -10.25 -1.29 22.39
N ASN A 226 -10.32 -1.60 21.12
CA ASN A 226 -11.33 -1.08 20.19
C ASN A 226 -11.27 0.44 20.00
N ASN A 227 -10.09 1.06 20.14
CA ASN A 227 -9.87 2.44 19.74
C ASN A 227 -9.54 2.49 18.24
N VAL A 228 -10.00 3.55 17.58
CA VAL A 228 -9.73 3.75 16.17
C VAL A 228 -8.55 4.70 16.00
N TRP A 229 -7.48 4.21 15.38
CA TRP A 229 -6.31 4.99 15.04
C TRP A 229 -6.37 5.37 13.56
N TYR A 230 -6.14 6.64 13.22
CA TYR A 230 -6.15 7.13 11.83
C TYR A 230 -5.26 8.36 11.67
N THR A 231 -4.94 8.73 10.44
CA THR A 231 -4.12 9.90 10.16
C THR A 231 -4.90 10.98 9.44
N ASN A 232 -4.65 12.24 9.83
CA ASN A 232 -5.09 13.42 9.11
C ASN A 232 -3.86 14.24 8.72
N TRP A 233 -3.71 14.54 7.45
CA TRP A 233 -2.53 15.24 6.97
C TRP A 233 -2.80 16.14 5.77
N LEU A 234 -1.93 17.13 5.61
CA LEU A 234 -1.86 18.05 4.49
C LEU A 234 -0.61 17.74 3.69
N PHE A 235 -0.73 17.61 2.39
CA PHE A 235 0.38 17.27 1.53
C PHE A 235 1.58 18.21 1.76
N GLN A 236 2.73 17.65 2.15
CA GLN A 236 3.99 18.35 2.48
C GLN A 236 3.87 19.46 3.56
N GLN A 237 2.84 19.45 4.35
CA GLN A 237 2.63 20.44 5.41
C GLN A 237 2.55 19.81 6.81
N GLY A 238 2.68 18.48 6.88
CA GLY A 238 2.55 17.74 8.13
C GLY A 238 1.12 17.28 8.40
N GLY A 239 0.91 16.75 9.57
CA GLY A 239 -0.37 16.19 9.98
C GLY A 239 -0.33 15.62 11.38
N VAL A 240 -1.33 14.85 11.71
CA VAL A 240 -1.50 14.24 13.02
C VAL A 240 -1.88 12.76 12.90
N LEU A 241 -1.41 11.97 13.85
CA LEU A 241 -1.97 10.67 14.18
C LEU A 241 -3.06 10.88 15.24
N VAL A 242 -4.24 10.36 15.00
CA VAL A 242 -5.40 10.54 15.86
C VAL A 242 -5.80 9.18 16.42
N LYS A 243 -6.10 9.15 17.72
CA LYS A 243 -6.72 8.02 18.40
C LYS A 243 -8.11 8.43 18.86
N PHE A 244 -9.15 7.75 18.41
CA PHE A 244 -10.51 7.91 18.87
C PHE A 244 -10.84 6.85 19.91
N ASN A 245 -11.17 7.29 21.14
CA ASN A 245 -11.52 6.45 22.28
C ASN A 245 -12.99 5.99 22.18
N GLN A 246 -13.26 5.05 21.28
CA GLN A 246 -14.61 4.60 20.93
C GLN A 246 -15.41 4.09 22.11
N ASN A 247 -14.82 3.26 22.98
CA ASN A 247 -15.50 2.71 24.16
C ASN A 247 -15.85 3.78 25.18
N GLU A 248 -14.98 4.77 25.37
CA GLU A 248 -15.24 5.91 26.25
C GLU A 248 -16.40 6.76 25.73
N TYR A 249 -16.40 7.05 24.43
CA TYR A 249 -17.51 7.74 23.76
C TYR A 249 -18.84 7.01 23.96
N MET A 250 -18.91 5.71 23.66
CA MET A 250 -20.13 4.92 23.79
C MET A 250 -20.65 4.88 25.23
N ASN A 251 -19.76 4.68 26.21
CA ASN A 251 -20.12 4.70 27.64
C ASN A 251 -20.63 6.07 28.06
N SER A 252 -20.03 7.15 27.59
CA SER A 252 -20.44 8.52 27.92
C SER A 252 -21.80 8.86 27.31
N VAL A 253 -22.09 8.45 26.10
CA VAL A 253 -23.41 8.60 25.47
C VAL A 253 -24.47 7.82 26.23
N LEU A 254 -24.20 6.56 26.61
CA LEU A 254 -25.14 5.73 27.39
C LEU A 254 -25.48 6.34 28.78
N ASN A 255 -24.52 7.02 29.38
CA ASN A 255 -24.69 7.66 30.70
C ASN A 255 -25.23 9.11 30.61
N SER A 256 -25.27 9.70 29.43
CA SER A 256 -25.79 11.05 29.19
C SER A 256 -27.32 11.02 29.00
N LYS A 257 -27.94 12.21 29.08
CA LYS A 257 -29.33 12.38 28.65
C LYS A 257 -29.44 12.77 27.17
N GLU A 258 -28.30 12.89 26.48
CA GLU A 258 -28.17 13.32 25.11
C GLU A 258 -28.02 12.09 24.22
N ASN A 259 -28.55 12.14 23.02
CA ASN A 259 -28.44 11.05 22.05
C ASN A 259 -27.06 10.99 21.36
N SER A 260 -26.27 12.06 21.47
CA SER A 260 -24.90 12.14 20.97
C SER A 260 -24.10 13.17 21.77
N LEU A 261 -22.78 12.98 21.84
CA LEU A 261 -21.81 13.90 22.43
C LEU A 261 -20.85 14.40 21.35
N PRO A 262 -20.15 15.53 21.56
CA PRO A 262 -19.11 15.97 20.63
C PRO A 262 -18.00 14.92 20.48
N LEU A 263 -17.82 14.36 19.31
CA LEU A 263 -16.86 13.27 19.04
C LEU A 263 -15.41 13.70 19.27
N LEU A 264 -15.11 14.98 19.00
CA LEU A 264 -13.76 15.54 19.19
C LEU A 264 -13.32 15.60 20.66
N ASP A 265 -14.24 15.49 21.61
CA ASP A 265 -13.90 15.43 23.05
C ASP A 265 -13.29 14.06 23.45
N PHE A 266 -13.35 13.07 22.54
CA PHE A 266 -12.91 11.69 22.77
C PHE A 266 -11.70 11.28 21.90
N ILE A 267 -10.96 12.25 21.35
CA ILE A 267 -9.76 12.00 20.56
C ILE A 267 -8.49 12.40 21.32
N GLU A 268 -7.42 11.67 21.05
CA GLU A 268 -6.05 12.02 21.39
C GLU A 268 -5.28 12.32 20.09
N ILE A 269 -4.40 13.33 20.11
CA ILE A 269 -3.71 13.82 18.92
C ILE A 269 -2.20 13.77 19.14
N PHE A 270 -1.48 13.19 18.18
CA PHE A 270 -0.01 13.11 18.16
C PHE A 270 0.51 13.74 16.88
N GLU A 271 1.45 14.67 16.99
CA GLU A 271 2.07 15.33 15.84
C GLU A 271 2.90 14.33 15.02
N LEU A 272 2.73 14.33 13.70
CA LEU A 272 3.56 13.52 12.81
C LEU A 272 4.96 14.13 12.65
N PRO A 273 6.02 13.31 12.55
CA PRO A 273 7.36 13.82 12.27
C PRO A 273 7.43 14.47 10.88
N ALA A 274 8.30 15.45 10.72
CA ALA A 274 8.41 16.25 9.49
C ALA A 274 8.79 15.41 8.25
N GLU A 275 9.39 14.25 8.46
CA GLU A 275 9.80 13.31 7.41
C GLU A 275 8.71 12.36 6.95
N LEU A 276 7.59 12.31 7.64
CA LEU A 276 6.41 11.51 7.27
C LEU A 276 5.44 12.39 6.49
N TYR A 277 5.47 12.27 5.17
CA TYR A 277 4.78 13.19 4.27
C TYR A 277 3.33 12.82 3.98
N THR A 278 3.06 11.52 3.74
CA THR A 278 1.75 11.03 3.26
C THR A 278 1.43 9.65 3.82
N PRO A 279 1.14 9.55 5.14
CA PRO A 279 0.82 8.28 5.78
C PRO A 279 -0.57 7.78 5.38
N ASN A 280 -0.66 7.07 4.25
CA ASN A 280 -1.92 6.51 3.76
C ASN A 280 -2.28 5.19 4.46
N GLY A 281 -1.31 4.30 4.63
CA GLY A 281 -1.53 3.03 5.30
C GLY A 281 -1.24 3.12 6.79
N ILE A 282 -2.07 2.47 7.60
CA ILE A 282 -1.91 2.34 9.05
C ILE A 282 -2.35 0.96 9.52
N VAL A 283 -1.62 0.39 10.46
CA VAL A 283 -1.99 -0.81 11.20
C VAL A 283 -1.54 -0.74 12.65
N VAL A 284 -2.29 -1.37 13.53
CA VAL A 284 -1.89 -1.61 14.93
C VAL A 284 -1.38 -3.05 15.04
N ALA A 285 -0.11 -3.21 15.36
CA ALA A 285 0.47 -4.52 15.60
C ALA A 285 -0.01 -5.14 16.93
N SER A 286 0.14 -6.45 17.07
CA SER A 286 -0.31 -7.20 18.26
C SER A 286 0.34 -6.76 19.59
N ASP A 287 1.50 -6.09 19.53
CA ASP A 287 2.19 -5.49 20.68
C ASP A 287 1.73 -4.06 20.99
N GLY A 288 0.80 -3.52 20.22
CA GLY A 288 0.26 -2.16 20.35
C GLY A 288 1.05 -1.09 19.61
N THR A 289 2.13 -1.43 18.93
CA THR A 289 2.88 -0.51 18.07
C THR A 289 2.06 -0.13 16.84
N ILE A 290 2.01 1.16 16.52
CA ILE A 290 1.32 1.65 15.31
C ILE A 290 2.35 1.71 14.16
N TRP A 291 2.01 1.14 13.00
CA TRP A 291 2.85 1.21 11.81
C TRP A 291 2.18 2.02 10.72
N LEU A 292 2.97 2.85 10.03
CA LEU A 292 2.52 3.81 9.03
C LEU A 292 3.34 3.66 7.74
N ALA A 293 2.67 3.65 6.60
CA ALA A 293 3.30 3.61 5.28
C ALA A 293 3.28 4.99 4.63
N ASP A 294 4.44 5.52 4.22
CA ASP A 294 4.57 6.83 3.56
C ASP A 294 4.58 6.70 2.05
N THR A 295 3.50 7.11 1.40
CA THR A 295 3.28 6.89 -0.04
C THR A 295 4.13 7.80 -0.95
N THR A 296 4.78 8.82 -0.44
CA THR A 296 5.61 9.74 -1.26
C THR A 296 7.11 9.60 -1.01
N SER A 297 7.51 8.55 -0.32
CA SER A 297 8.90 8.22 -0.05
C SER A 297 9.18 6.72 -0.18
N SER A 298 10.39 6.29 0.16
CA SER A 298 10.73 4.87 0.36
C SER A 298 10.66 4.49 1.84
N SER A 299 9.90 5.23 2.67
CA SER A 299 9.91 5.06 4.12
C SER A 299 8.61 4.50 4.66
N PHE A 300 8.72 3.82 5.77
CA PHE A 300 7.62 3.45 6.66
C PHE A 300 8.04 3.70 8.10
N PHE A 301 7.06 3.82 9.00
CA PHE A 301 7.34 4.29 10.35
C PHE A 301 6.66 3.39 11.38
N SER A 302 7.27 3.24 12.55
CA SER A 302 6.59 2.77 13.75
C SER A 302 6.39 3.91 14.73
N PHE A 303 5.28 3.89 15.46
CA PHE A 303 4.97 4.77 16.58
C PHE A 303 4.67 3.94 17.82
N ASP A 304 5.38 4.21 18.90
CA ASP A 304 5.14 3.60 20.20
C ASP A 304 4.23 4.52 21.03
N PRO A 305 2.98 4.14 21.29
CA PRO A 305 2.04 4.97 22.03
C PRO A 305 2.42 5.23 23.51
N LEU A 306 3.30 4.39 24.08
CA LEU A 306 3.74 4.55 25.48
C LEU A 306 4.81 5.61 25.63
N THR A 307 5.69 5.75 24.64
CA THR A 307 6.79 6.71 24.66
C THR A 307 6.56 7.89 23.72
N GLU A 308 5.51 7.84 22.92
CA GLU A 308 5.14 8.81 21.88
C GLU A 308 6.26 9.06 20.87
N LYS A 309 7.05 8.01 20.55
CA LYS A 309 8.20 8.10 19.65
C LYS A 309 7.94 7.43 18.33
N PHE A 310 8.30 8.14 17.26
CA PHE A 310 8.37 7.60 15.92
C PHE A 310 9.76 7.04 15.62
N THR A 311 9.81 5.94 14.89
CA THR A 311 11.04 5.39 14.30
C THR A 311 10.82 5.24 12.80
N GLN A 312 11.70 5.84 11.99
CA GLN A 312 11.69 5.74 10.55
C GLN A 312 12.49 4.52 10.09
N TYR A 313 11.94 3.79 9.15
CA TYR A 313 12.56 2.70 8.40
C TYR A 313 12.58 3.04 6.91
N VAL A 314 13.38 2.33 6.14
CA VAL A 314 13.52 2.50 4.69
C VAL A 314 13.43 1.15 4.00
N THR A 315 12.88 1.11 2.79
CA THR A 315 12.89 -0.06 1.91
C THR A 315 14.17 -0.10 1.06
N SER A 316 14.36 -1.17 0.29
CA SER A 316 15.33 -1.14 -0.80
C SER A 316 14.91 -0.17 -1.90
N ASP A 317 15.87 0.30 -2.70
CA ASP A 317 15.57 1.10 -3.87
C ASP A 317 14.89 0.25 -4.95
N PRO A 318 13.89 0.79 -5.67
CA PRO A 318 13.26 0.10 -6.79
C PRO A 318 14.29 -0.26 -7.86
N LEU A 319 14.15 -1.46 -8.43
CA LEU A 319 15.03 -1.89 -9.51
C LEU A 319 14.84 -1.04 -10.77
N PRO A 320 15.92 -0.68 -11.49
CA PRO A 320 15.83 0.07 -12.74
C PRO A 320 14.98 -0.62 -13.82
N ASP A 321 14.97 -1.95 -13.88
CA ASP A 321 14.15 -2.73 -14.80
C ASP A 321 12.65 -2.72 -14.45
N THR A 322 12.30 -2.37 -13.22
CA THR A 322 10.91 -2.17 -12.78
C THR A 322 10.47 -0.74 -13.06
N TYR A 323 11.26 0.22 -12.59
CA TYR A 323 10.90 1.63 -12.58
C TYR A 323 11.21 2.35 -13.90
N GLY A 324 12.19 1.86 -14.64
CA GLY A 324 12.69 2.45 -15.88
C GLY A 324 14.02 3.18 -15.69
N ASN A 325 14.38 3.98 -16.70
CA ASN A 325 15.70 4.62 -16.79
C ASN A 325 15.80 5.98 -16.06
N GLN A 326 14.79 6.38 -15.31
CA GLN A 326 14.74 7.64 -14.55
C GLN A 326 14.87 8.90 -15.42
N THR A 327 14.58 8.82 -16.70
CA THR A 327 14.59 9.97 -17.61
C THR A 327 13.29 10.76 -17.56
N GLY A 328 12.24 10.17 -16.98
CA GLY A 328 10.93 10.78 -16.84
C GLY A 328 10.84 11.83 -15.73
N ILE A 329 9.63 12.02 -15.29
CA ILE A 329 9.25 13.04 -14.32
C ILE A 329 9.85 12.78 -12.91
N VAL A 330 9.91 11.52 -12.50
CA VAL A 330 10.50 11.10 -11.22
C VAL A 330 11.93 10.67 -11.44
N LYS A 331 12.86 11.52 -11.10
CA LYS A 331 14.29 11.29 -11.31
C LYS A 331 14.97 10.50 -10.21
N THR A 332 14.33 10.40 -9.05
CA THR A 332 14.82 9.63 -7.92
C THR A 332 13.86 8.48 -7.69
N PRO A 333 14.32 7.23 -7.74
CA PRO A 333 13.47 6.09 -7.48
C PRO A 333 13.01 6.11 -6.02
N ILE A 334 11.71 5.92 -5.81
CA ILE A 334 11.08 5.74 -4.50
C ILE A 334 10.19 4.51 -4.56
N SER A 335 10.14 3.71 -3.51
CA SER A 335 9.38 2.46 -3.51
C SER A 335 7.87 2.66 -3.32
N ARG A 336 7.46 3.73 -2.64
CA ARG A 336 6.07 4.10 -2.33
C ARG A 336 5.32 3.01 -1.54
N PRO A 337 5.64 2.77 -0.26
CA PRO A 337 4.80 1.97 0.63
C PRO A 337 3.38 2.56 0.69
N TYR A 338 2.33 1.69 0.60
CA TYR A 338 0.96 2.19 0.48
C TYR A 338 0.03 1.62 1.54
N TRP A 339 -0.53 0.41 1.36
CA TRP A 339 -1.29 -0.27 2.41
C TRP A 339 -0.36 -1.07 3.32
N ILE A 340 -0.75 -1.20 4.57
CA ILE A 340 0.03 -1.88 5.58
C ILE A 340 -0.90 -2.66 6.52
N GLU A 341 -0.52 -3.90 6.83
CA GLU A 341 -1.25 -4.80 7.74
C GLU A 341 -0.27 -5.58 8.62
N SER A 342 -0.78 -6.24 9.65
CA SER A 342 0.00 -7.12 10.53
C SER A 342 -0.50 -8.55 10.40
N ASP A 343 0.41 -9.51 10.29
CA ASP A 343 0.05 -10.93 10.30
C ASP A 343 0.00 -11.51 11.73
N ASP A 344 -0.45 -12.76 11.83
CA ASP A 344 -0.59 -13.48 13.11
C ASP A 344 0.74 -13.71 13.86
N GLN A 345 1.88 -13.57 13.19
CA GLN A 345 3.21 -13.68 13.78
C GLN A 345 3.72 -12.34 14.32
N GLY A 346 2.99 -11.26 14.06
CA GLY A 346 3.35 -9.88 14.38
C GLY A 346 4.35 -9.29 13.40
N ARG A 347 4.45 -9.85 12.18
CA ARG A 347 5.19 -9.24 11.08
C ARG A 347 4.31 -8.18 10.42
N ILE A 348 4.95 -7.18 9.85
CA ILE A 348 4.31 -6.06 9.17
C ILE A 348 4.43 -6.27 7.67
N VAL A 349 3.29 -6.38 7.01
CA VAL A 349 3.16 -6.59 5.57
C VAL A 349 2.71 -5.30 4.92
N PHE A 350 3.34 -4.91 3.83
CA PHE A 350 2.93 -3.75 3.04
C PHE A 350 3.29 -3.94 1.56
N ASN A 351 2.54 -3.27 0.70
CA ASN A 351 2.86 -3.20 -0.73
C ASN A 351 3.70 -1.96 -1.04
N THR A 352 4.63 -2.09 -1.99
CA THR A 352 5.43 -0.98 -2.51
C THR A 352 5.11 -0.77 -3.98
N GLN A 353 4.35 0.29 -4.28
CA GLN A 353 3.74 0.47 -5.60
C GLN A 353 4.75 0.61 -6.74
N THR A 354 5.78 1.47 -6.56
CA THR A 354 6.77 1.75 -7.61
C THR A 354 7.97 0.81 -7.58
N ALA A 355 8.14 0.03 -6.51
CA ALA A 355 9.06 -1.10 -6.49
C ALA A 355 8.42 -2.40 -6.99
N ASN A 356 7.10 -2.43 -7.18
CA ASN A 356 6.34 -3.59 -7.63
C ASN A 356 6.50 -4.81 -6.71
N ASN A 357 6.49 -4.59 -5.37
CA ASN A 357 6.76 -5.62 -4.37
C ASN A 357 5.63 -5.77 -3.35
N ILE A 358 5.57 -6.97 -2.77
CA ILE A 358 4.99 -7.23 -1.45
C ILE A 358 6.13 -7.37 -0.46
N SER A 359 6.11 -6.55 0.59
CA SER A 359 7.19 -6.44 1.58
C SER A 359 6.74 -6.95 2.94
N VAL A 360 7.62 -7.67 3.63
CA VAL A 360 7.38 -8.24 4.96
C VAL A 360 8.50 -7.85 5.91
N MET A 361 8.19 -7.00 6.88
CA MET A 361 9.10 -6.58 7.94
C MET A 361 8.84 -7.42 9.20
N ASP A 362 9.88 -8.04 9.74
CA ASP A 362 9.82 -8.66 11.07
C ASP A 362 10.45 -7.72 12.12
N PRO A 363 9.64 -7.10 12.99
CA PRO A 363 10.14 -6.18 14.00
C PRO A 363 11.07 -6.84 15.03
N LYS A 364 10.94 -8.16 15.25
CA LYS A 364 11.74 -8.89 16.25
C LYS A 364 13.16 -9.14 15.76
N SER A 365 13.30 -9.60 14.52
CA SER A 365 14.61 -9.86 13.90
C SER A 365 15.18 -8.63 13.19
N GLN A 366 14.41 -7.55 13.10
CA GLN A 366 14.77 -6.34 12.33
C GLN A 366 15.14 -6.67 10.89
N SER A 367 14.39 -7.59 10.25
CA SER A 367 14.60 -8.00 8.87
C SER A 367 13.47 -7.55 7.96
N LEU A 368 13.81 -7.20 6.73
CA LEU A 368 12.87 -6.86 5.66
C LEU A 368 13.07 -7.86 4.51
N VAL A 369 11.98 -8.46 4.06
CA VAL A 369 11.94 -9.31 2.86
C VAL A 369 10.98 -8.69 1.86
N GLU A 370 11.42 -8.46 0.63
CA GLU A 370 10.65 -7.82 -0.42
C GLU A 370 10.51 -8.79 -1.60
N TYR A 371 9.30 -9.26 -1.85
CA TYR A 371 8.97 -10.23 -2.91
C TYR A 371 8.60 -9.47 -4.18
N HIS A 372 9.34 -9.68 -5.27
CA HIS A 372 9.10 -9.01 -6.54
C HIS A 372 7.93 -9.64 -7.29
N VAL A 373 6.95 -8.81 -7.65
CA VAL A 373 5.82 -9.23 -8.49
C VAL A 373 6.28 -9.29 -9.94
N PRO A 374 6.10 -10.45 -10.63
CA PRO A 374 6.71 -10.65 -11.95
C PRO A 374 5.99 -9.95 -13.10
N SER A 375 4.70 -9.61 -12.97
CA SER A 375 3.99 -8.86 -13.99
C SER A 375 4.35 -7.38 -13.97
N LYS A 376 4.55 -6.80 -15.15
CA LYS A 376 4.99 -5.42 -15.32
C LYS A 376 4.30 -4.83 -16.54
N ASN A 377 3.54 -3.74 -16.33
CA ASN A 377 2.93 -2.98 -17.41
C ASN A 377 3.80 -1.76 -17.76
N PRO A 378 4.38 -1.69 -18.97
CA PRO A 378 5.29 -0.61 -19.33
C PRO A 378 4.60 0.76 -19.43
N GLY A 379 3.28 0.81 -19.54
CA GLY A 379 2.52 2.06 -19.52
C GLY A 379 2.50 2.78 -18.15
N TRP A 380 3.01 2.12 -17.09
CA TRP A 380 3.04 2.64 -15.73
C TRP A 380 4.46 2.80 -15.16
N GLY A 381 5.48 2.53 -15.94
CA GLY A 381 6.88 2.81 -15.61
C GLY A 381 7.48 3.83 -16.57
N ASP A 382 8.69 4.29 -16.29
CA ASP A 382 9.49 5.15 -17.17
C ASP A 382 10.30 4.29 -18.15
N CYS A 383 9.59 3.48 -18.94
CA CYS A 383 10.15 2.39 -19.73
C CYS A 383 10.63 2.80 -21.13
N ASP A 384 10.31 4.03 -21.59
CA ASP A 384 10.80 4.56 -22.88
C ASP A 384 12.08 5.38 -22.66
N PRO A 385 13.25 4.90 -23.14
CA PRO A 385 14.49 5.67 -23.06
C PRO A 385 14.55 6.90 -23.98
N GLY A 386 13.42 7.34 -24.52
CA GLY A 386 13.36 8.46 -25.49
C GLY A 386 13.75 8.06 -26.91
N THR A 387 13.87 6.78 -27.19
CA THR A 387 14.21 6.23 -28.52
C THR A 387 13.01 5.63 -29.25
N GLY A 388 11.83 5.63 -28.59
CA GLY A 388 10.61 4.97 -29.05
C GLY A 388 10.64 3.44 -28.92
N MET A 389 11.67 2.90 -28.25
CA MET A 389 11.74 1.48 -27.88
C MET A 389 11.47 1.35 -26.38
N VAL A 390 10.47 0.55 -26.03
CA VAL A 390 10.16 0.21 -24.64
C VAL A 390 11.22 -0.78 -24.11
N LEU A 391 11.74 -0.52 -22.90
CA LEU A 391 12.66 -1.44 -22.24
C LEU A 391 11.94 -2.77 -21.97
N ALA A 392 12.60 -3.88 -22.30
CA ALA A 392 12.06 -5.20 -22.01
C ALA A 392 11.91 -5.41 -20.49
N ASP A 393 10.80 -6.04 -20.09
CA ASP A 393 10.49 -6.36 -18.69
C ASP A 393 10.43 -5.15 -17.73
N CYS A 394 10.27 -3.93 -18.25
CA CYS A 394 10.04 -2.73 -17.45
C CYS A 394 8.55 -2.47 -17.25
N GLY A 395 8.16 -1.92 -16.12
CA GLY A 395 6.80 -1.50 -15.81
C GLY A 395 6.34 -1.90 -14.41
N LEU A 396 5.08 -1.62 -14.13
CA LEU A 396 4.45 -1.84 -12.82
C LEU A 396 3.11 -2.56 -12.99
N ALA A 397 2.81 -3.55 -12.16
CA ALA A 397 1.50 -4.21 -12.11
C ALA A 397 0.43 -3.34 -11.43
N GLN A 398 0.84 -2.27 -10.72
CA GLN A 398 0.00 -1.43 -9.85
C GLN A 398 -0.70 -2.28 -8.79
N ILE A 399 0.08 -2.73 -7.83
CA ILE A 399 -0.40 -3.49 -6.67
C ILE A 399 -1.07 -2.50 -5.72
N PHE A 400 -2.41 -2.53 -5.63
CA PHE A 400 -3.14 -1.63 -4.73
C PHE A 400 -3.66 -2.33 -3.49
N GLY A 401 -4.37 -3.43 -3.63
CA GLY A 401 -4.94 -4.17 -2.51
C GLY A 401 -4.18 -5.44 -2.20
N PHE A 402 -4.12 -5.80 -0.92
CA PHE A 402 -3.67 -7.13 -0.49
C PHE A 402 -4.44 -7.56 0.77
N THR A 403 -4.42 -8.87 1.04
CA THR A 403 -4.99 -9.50 2.25
C THR A 403 -4.11 -10.66 2.66
N ILE A 404 -4.10 -10.98 3.95
CA ILE A 404 -3.23 -12.01 4.54
C ILE A 404 -4.08 -13.23 4.93
N ASP A 405 -3.64 -14.42 4.51
CA ASP A 405 -4.19 -15.72 4.88
C ASP A 405 -3.06 -16.65 5.35
N GLY A 406 -2.77 -16.64 6.64
CA GLY A 406 -1.68 -17.39 7.24
C GLY A 406 -0.31 -17.02 6.65
N THR A 407 0.32 -17.93 5.90
CA THR A 407 1.60 -17.66 5.21
C THR A 407 1.45 -17.08 3.81
N LYS A 408 0.22 -16.89 3.35
CA LYS A 408 -0.08 -16.40 2.01
C LYS A 408 -0.54 -14.96 2.06
N ILE A 409 0.00 -14.15 1.16
CA ILE A 409 -0.38 -12.76 0.99
C ILE A 409 -0.96 -12.65 -0.41
N TRP A 410 -2.29 -12.50 -0.49
CA TRP A 410 -3.02 -12.34 -1.75
C TRP A 410 -3.08 -10.87 -2.11
N PHE A 411 -2.90 -10.53 -3.39
CA PHE A 411 -2.89 -9.15 -3.86
C PHE A 411 -3.55 -9.00 -5.23
N THR A 412 -3.92 -7.77 -5.58
CA THR A 412 -4.48 -7.41 -6.89
C THR A 412 -3.44 -6.69 -7.74
N GLU A 413 -3.46 -6.98 -9.04
CA GLU A 413 -2.70 -6.28 -10.07
C GLU A 413 -3.67 -5.48 -10.94
N TRP A 414 -3.88 -4.24 -10.55
CA TRP A 414 -4.94 -3.40 -11.09
C TRP A 414 -4.90 -3.26 -12.61
N VAL A 415 -3.71 -3.12 -13.20
CA VAL A 415 -3.55 -2.90 -14.65
C VAL A 415 -3.16 -4.14 -15.44
N GLU A 416 -2.77 -5.24 -14.78
CA GLU A 416 -2.45 -6.52 -15.44
C GLU A 416 -3.59 -7.52 -15.42
N ASN A 417 -4.73 -7.15 -14.78
CA ASN A 417 -5.94 -7.97 -14.72
C ASN A 417 -5.72 -9.35 -14.09
N ASN A 418 -4.85 -9.41 -13.08
CA ASN A 418 -4.57 -10.61 -12.31
C ASN A 418 -4.88 -10.42 -10.83
N ILE A 419 -5.01 -11.54 -10.11
CA ILE A 419 -4.71 -11.60 -8.69
C ILE A 419 -3.44 -12.43 -8.51
N GLY A 420 -2.64 -12.12 -7.50
CA GLY A 420 -1.41 -12.84 -7.19
C GLY A 420 -1.39 -13.32 -5.75
N VAL A 421 -0.50 -14.25 -5.45
CA VAL A 421 -0.20 -14.70 -4.09
C VAL A 421 1.30 -14.82 -3.87
N VAL A 422 1.78 -14.24 -2.78
CA VAL A 422 3.10 -14.51 -2.20
C VAL A 422 2.96 -15.62 -1.17
N ASP A 423 3.79 -16.65 -1.23
CA ASP A 423 3.89 -17.66 -0.19
C ASP A 423 5.16 -17.44 0.66
N THR A 424 4.99 -16.88 1.85
CA THR A 424 6.09 -16.55 2.77
C THR A 424 6.69 -17.78 3.46
N SER A 425 6.10 -18.99 3.29
CA SER A 425 6.64 -20.25 3.81
C SER A 425 7.74 -20.82 2.93
N VAL A 426 7.88 -20.33 1.72
CA VAL A 426 8.91 -20.79 0.79
C VAL A 426 10.29 -20.31 1.26
N GLU A 427 11.23 -21.25 1.38
CA GLU A 427 12.58 -20.98 1.84
C GLU A 427 13.28 -19.93 0.98
N LEU A 428 13.86 -18.90 1.64
CA LEU A 428 14.60 -17.82 0.99
C LEU A 428 15.92 -18.35 0.40
N PRO A 429 16.46 -17.71 -0.66
CA PRO A 429 17.64 -18.22 -1.34
C PRO A 429 18.94 -17.82 -0.64
N LEU A 430 18.86 -16.79 0.20
CA LEU A 430 19.99 -16.28 1.00
C LEU A 430 19.48 -15.73 2.34
N ASP A 431 20.37 -15.50 3.28
CA ASP A 431 20.16 -14.76 4.52
C ASP A 431 21.25 -13.71 4.70
N VAL A 432 21.01 -12.75 5.56
CA VAL A 432 21.96 -11.66 5.90
C VAL A 432 22.29 -11.74 7.38
N GLN A 433 23.56 -11.85 7.69
CA GLN A 433 24.06 -11.85 9.07
C GLN A 433 24.89 -10.61 9.35
N LEU A 434 24.47 -9.82 10.35
CA LEU A 434 25.18 -8.64 10.81
C LEU A 434 26.23 -9.01 11.87
N GLU A 435 27.42 -8.42 11.82
CA GLU A 435 28.40 -8.46 12.90
C GLU A 435 27.90 -7.68 14.12
N SER A 436 27.27 -6.53 13.89
CA SER A 436 26.62 -5.69 14.89
C SER A 436 25.35 -5.05 14.32
N ASN A 437 24.29 -5.01 15.11
CA ASN A 437 23.04 -4.36 14.76
C ASN A 437 22.93 -2.91 15.26
N ALA A 438 24.00 -2.35 15.85
CA ALA A 438 24.03 -0.98 16.35
C ALA A 438 25.41 -0.34 16.15
N VAL A 439 25.41 0.94 15.82
CA VAL A 439 26.59 1.78 15.61
C VAL A 439 26.35 3.13 16.25
N THR A 440 27.35 3.67 16.96
CA THR A 440 27.33 5.05 17.47
C THR A 440 28.41 5.87 16.75
N LEU A 441 28.03 7.09 16.32
CA LEU A 441 28.85 8.07 15.60
C LEU A 441 28.63 9.46 16.17
N SER A 442 29.62 10.35 16.04
CA SER A 442 29.44 11.81 16.16
C SER A 442 29.28 12.42 14.75
N PRO A 443 28.73 13.65 14.62
CA PRO A 443 28.74 14.36 13.34
C PRO A 443 30.16 14.44 12.75
N GLY A 444 30.32 14.14 11.48
CA GLY A 444 31.60 14.06 10.77
C GLY A 444 32.36 12.73 10.92
N ASP A 445 31.88 11.82 11.75
CA ASP A 445 32.52 10.52 11.96
C ASP A 445 32.18 9.50 10.91
N SER A 446 33.02 8.48 10.83
CA SER A 446 32.84 7.31 9.98
C SER A 446 33.18 6.04 10.74
N LYS A 447 32.46 4.96 10.52
CA LYS A 447 32.71 3.67 11.15
C LYS A 447 32.58 2.52 10.18
N ASP A 448 33.61 1.69 10.19
CA ASP A 448 33.63 0.45 9.44
C ASP A 448 32.72 -0.57 10.09
N PHE A 449 32.02 -1.33 9.25
CA PHE A 449 31.24 -2.49 9.66
C PHE A 449 31.28 -3.57 8.59
N GLN A 450 30.83 -4.77 8.97
CA GLN A 450 30.76 -5.90 8.08
C GLN A 450 29.43 -6.62 8.22
N PHE A 451 28.97 -7.19 7.12
CA PHE A 451 27.87 -8.13 7.12
C PHE A 451 28.16 -9.28 6.15
N THR A 452 27.53 -10.42 6.38
CA THR A 452 27.74 -11.61 5.57
C THR A 452 26.44 -11.98 4.85
N VAL A 453 26.53 -12.20 3.55
CA VAL A 453 25.47 -12.80 2.75
C VAL A 453 25.70 -14.31 2.74
N LEU A 454 24.73 -15.03 3.32
CA LEU A 454 24.78 -16.48 3.50
C LEU A 454 23.93 -17.16 2.42
N PRO A 455 24.48 -18.08 1.62
CA PRO A 455 23.66 -18.87 0.70
C PRO A 455 22.76 -19.81 1.48
N GLN A 456 21.49 -19.91 1.09
CA GLN A 456 20.50 -20.88 1.58
C GLN A 456 20.05 -21.82 0.45
N SER A 457 20.41 -21.49 -0.79
CA SER A 457 20.13 -22.29 -1.97
C SER A 457 21.22 -23.36 -2.18
N GLN A 458 20.82 -24.53 -2.70
CA GLN A 458 21.76 -25.57 -3.15
C GLN A 458 22.41 -25.28 -4.49
N LYS A 459 22.02 -24.18 -5.13
CA LYS A 459 22.55 -23.71 -6.43
C LYS A 459 23.12 -22.32 -6.26
N ASP A 460 24.14 -22.03 -7.02
CA ASP A 460 24.72 -20.70 -7.10
C ASP A 460 23.67 -19.69 -7.58
N LEU A 461 23.68 -18.51 -6.97
CA LEU A 461 22.80 -17.40 -7.33
C LEU A 461 23.59 -16.40 -8.19
N THR A 462 23.11 -16.15 -9.38
CA THR A 462 23.68 -15.13 -10.28
C THR A 462 22.89 -13.82 -10.19
N GLY A 463 23.55 -12.69 -10.41
CA GLY A 463 22.92 -11.39 -10.42
C GLY A 463 22.47 -10.92 -9.04
N VAL A 464 23.14 -11.36 -7.96
CA VAL A 464 22.90 -10.85 -6.62
C VAL A 464 23.49 -9.45 -6.52
N SER A 465 22.69 -8.45 -6.13
CA SER A 465 23.12 -7.07 -5.87
C SER A 465 23.01 -6.72 -4.38
N LEU A 466 23.75 -5.68 -3.95
CA LEU A 466 23.74 -5.24 -2.57
C LEU A 466 22.64 -4.21 -2.30
N ILE A 467 22.09 -4.23 -1.12
CA ILE A 467 21.14 -3.24 -0.58
C ILE A 467 21.88 -2.42 0.46
N LEU A 468 21.93 -1.09 0.27
CA LEU A 468 22.58 -0.12 1.15
C LEU A 468 21.71 1.14 1.21
N SER A 469 20.59 1.09 1.93
CA SER A 469 19.62 2.19 1.98
C SER A 469 19.64 2.89 3.34
N THR A 470 19.51 4.22 3.33
CA THR A 470 19.54 5.06 4.53
C THR A 470 18.26 5.87 4.69
N THR A 471 17.90 6.19 5.95
CA THR A 471 16.71 7.00 6.26
C THR A 471 16.97 8.50 6.18
N ARG A 472 18.21 8.94 6.07
CA ARG A 472 18.62 10.35 6.10
C ARG A 472 19.73 10.63 5.10
N ASP A 473 19.66 11.79 4.45
CA ASP A 473 20.67 12.24 3.48
C ASP A 473 22.04 12.54 4.12
N PHE A 474 22.08 12.78 5.43
CA PHE A 474 23.33 12.98 6.16
C PHE A 474 23.99 11.66 6.63
N LEU A 475 23.35 10.52 6.38
CA LEU A 475 23.93 9.18 6.55
C LEU A 475 24.19 8.57 5.17
N ASN A 476 25.37 8.04 4.99
CA ASN A 476 25.75 7.31 3.79
C ASN A 476 26.43 5.99 4.14
N VAL A 477 26.31 5.00 3.26
CA VAL A 477 26.96 3.69 3.39
C VAL A 477 27.76 3.42 2.13
N ASP A 478 29.07 3.40 2.24
CA ASP A 478 29.98 3.16 1.13
C ASP A 478 30.65 1.78 1.23
N LEU A 479 30.69 1.08 0.12
CA LEU A 479 31.42 -0.20 0.02
C LEU A 479 32.92 0.04 0.10
N LYS A 480 33.62 -0.83 0.84
CA LYS A 480 35.09 -0.86 0.87
C LYS A 480 35.65 -1.69 -0.30
N ASP A 481 36.88 -1.32 -0.72
CA ASP A 481 37.76 -2.15 -1.55
C ASP A 481 37.17 -2.70 -2.84
N ASN A 482 36.55 -1.86 -3.68
CA ASN A 482 36.01 -2.27 -4.98
C ASN A 482 35.10 -3.50 -4.92
N SER A 483 34.38 -3.71 -3.80
CA SER A 483 33.35 -4.74 -3.73
C SER A 483 32.35 -4.49 -4.86
N PRO A 484 32.08 -5.48 -5.74
CA PRO A 484 31.18 -5.26 -6.84
C PRO A 484 29.74 -5.07 -6.30
N GLU A 485 29.01 -4.11 -6.86
CA GLU A 485 27.59 -3.90 -6.56
C GLU A 485 26.74 -5.12 -6.89
N SER A 486 27.19 -5.94 -7.84
CA SER A 486 26.56 -7.20 -8.24
C SER A 486 27.58 -8.33 -8.35
N PHE A 487 27.22 -9.53 -7.88
CA PHE A 487 28.10 -10.69 -7.82
C PHE A 487 27.32 -12.00 -7.99
N GLN A 488 28.07 -13.10 -8.17
CA GLN A 488 27.57 -14.46 -7.98
C GLN A 488 27.78 -14.86 -6.53
N LEU A 489 26.73 -15.39 -5.89
CA LEU A 489 26.82 -16.03 -4.57
C LEU A 489 26.90 -17.54 -4.76
N ASP A 490 28.06 -18.09 -4.46
CA ASP A 490 28.29 -19.53 -4.55
C ASP A 490 27.51 -20.26 -3.43
N SER A 491 26.94 -21.40 -3.76
CA SER A 491 26.02 -22.14 -2.88
C SER A 491 26.70 -22.71 -1.61
N ASP A 492 28.02 -22.82 -1.60
CA ASP A 492 28.84 -23.35 -0.51
C ASP A 492 29.74 -22.31 0.17
N ALA A 493 29.71 -21.05 -0.29
CA ALA A 493 30.60 -20.01 0.19
C ALA A 493 29.85 -18.71 0.63
N PRO A 494 29.80 -18.42 1.94
CA PRO A 494 29.33 -17.13 2.42
C PRO A 494 30.16 -15.98 1.86
N ARG A 495 29.52 -14.84 1.55
CA ARG A 495 30.20 -13.65 1.09
C ARG A 495 30.23 -12.58 2.16
N LEU A 496 31.43 -12.24 2.63
CA LEU A 496 31.66 -11.15 3.54
C LEU A 496 31.70 -9.81 2.76
N ILE A 497 30.91 -8.85 3.21
CA ILE A 497 30.84 -7.49 2.66
C ILE A 497 31.38 -6.52 3.71
N ALA A 498 32.36 -5.73 3.33
CA ALA A 498 32.90 -4.66 4.16
C ALA A 498 32.40 -3.30 3.65
N ALA A 499 31.90 -2.48 4.56
CA ALA A 499 31.38 -1.16 4.25
C ALA A 499 31.74 -0.15 5.35
N THR A 500 31.52 1.12 5.08
CA THR A 500 31.72 2.22 6.03
C THR A 500 30.44 3.03 6.11
N ILE A 501 29.94 3.28 7.32
CA ILE A 501 28.88 4.24 7.58
C ILE A 501 29.50 5.60 7.83
N HIS A 502 29.02 6.61 7.13
CA HIS A 502 29.43 8.00 7.27
C HIS A 502 28.29 8.84 7.82
N ALA A 503 28.55 9.65 8.84
CA ALA A 503 27.69 10.75 9.27
C ALA A 503 28.31 12.07 8.79
N SER A 504 27.56 12.93 8.10
CA SER A 504 28.07 14.24 7.68
C SER A 504 28.32 15.16 8.89
N ASP A 505 29.09 16.24 8.69
CA ASP A 505 29.31 17.26 9.73
C ASP A 505 28.04 17.91 10.26
N GLY A 506 26.96 17.90 9.44
CA GLY A 506 25.63 18.42 9.77
C GLY A 506 24.67 17.36 10.27
N ALA A 507 25.14 16.16 10.62
CA ALA A 507 24.26 15.10 11.12
C ALA A 507 23.60 15.50 12.45
N GLU A 508 22.29 15.34 12.52
CA GLU A 508 21.50 15.69 13.70
C GLU A 508 21.55 14.58 14.75
N PRO A 509 21.69 14.91 16.05
CA PRO A 509 21.61 13.93 17.11
C PRO A 509 20.29 13.16 17.09
N GLY A 510 20.37 11.83 17.24
CA GLY A 510 19.18 10.98 17.17
C GLY A 510 19.48 9.52 16.89
N THR A 511 18.40 8.74 16.74
CA THR A 511 18.49 7.31 16.42
C THR A 511 17.86 7.06 15.05
N TYR A 512 18.62 6.47 14.15
CA TYR A 512 18.28 6.27 12.75
C TYR A 512 18.40 4.79 12.37
N LYS A 513 17.80 4.42 11.27
CA LYS A 513 17.92 3.07 10.69
C LYS A 513 18.60 3.13 9.33
N ILE A 514 19.45 2.17 9.07
CA ILE A 514 19.95 1.86 7.73
C ILE A 514 19.59 0.42 7.40
N LEU A 515 19.27 0.15 6.15
CA LEU A 515 18.97 -1.19 5.62
C LEU A 515 20.19 -1.68 4.84
N VAL A 516 20.73 -2.84 5.23
CA VAL A 516 21.81 -3.50 4.51
C VAL A 516 21.42 -4.92 4.17
N GLY A 517 21.81 -5.38 2.99
CA GLY A 517 21.43 -6.72 2.57
C GLY A 517 21.82 -7.07 1.15
N ALA A 518 21.10 -8.02 0.59
CA ALA A 518 21.30 -8.45 -0.77
C ALA A 518 19.98 -8.80 -1.46
N GLN A 519 19.94 -8.58 -2.75
CA GLN A 519 18.82 -8.82 -3.63
C GLN A 519 19.17 -9.88 -4.65
N ALA A 520 18.40 -10.96 -4.68
CA ALA A 520 18.34 -11.94 -5.76
C ALA A 520 17.25 -11.53 -6.79
N PRO A 521 17.15 -12.18 -7.96
CA PRO A 521 16.21 -11.75 -9.00
C PRO A 521 14.74 -11.64 -8.57
N ASP A 522 14.27 -12.53 -7.68
CA ASP A 522 12.85 -12.61 -7.29
C ASP A 522 12.57 -12.07 -5.89
N VAL A 523 13.61 -11.77 -5.11
CA VAL A 523 13.44 -11.38 -3.70
C VAL A 523 14.64 -10.59 -3.18
N ALA A 524 14.36 -9.54 -2.42
CA ALA A 524 15.35 -8.76 -1.67
C ALA A 524 15.26 -9.10 -0.17
N ILE A 525 16.41 -9.22 0.48
CA ILE A 525 16.50 -9.55 1.91
C ILE A 525 17.50 -8.61 2.57
N GLY A 526 17.02 -7.85 3.56
CA GLY A 526 17.85 -6.91 4.30
C GLY A 526 17.63 -6.98 5.81
N LYS A 527 18.57 -6.39 6.55
CA LYS A 527 18.48 -6.20 8.00
C LYS A 527 18.79 -4.77 8.37
N PHE A 528 18.07 -4.28 9.38
CA PHE A 528 18.26 -2.92 9.88
C PHE A 528 19.39 -2.86 10.91
N ILE A 529 20.26 -1.88 10.71
CA ILE A 529 21.25 -1.43 11.70
C ILE A 529 20.74 -0.14 12.34
N THR A 530 20.80 -0.06 13.65
CA THR A 530 20.50 1.17 14.39
C THR A 530 21.74 2.04 14.45
N VAL A 531 21.65 3.28 13.96
CA VAL A 531 22.72 4.28 14.02
C VAL A 531 22.30 5.35 15.01
N THR A 532 23.11 5.53 16.07
CA THR A 532 22.92 6.62 17.04
C THR A 532 23.95 7.72 16.75
N ILE A 533 23.46 8.94 16.54
CA ILE A 533 24.29 10.15 16.41
C ILE A 533 24.25 10.89 17.75
N GLU A 534 25.45 11.16 18.37
CA GLU A 534 25.61 11.81 19.67
C GLU A 534 26.24 13.19 19.57
#